data_20ee75161a5c264650d0c8c4ba26deae
#
_entry.id   20ee75161a5c264650d0c8c4ba26deae
#
_cell.length_a   1.000
_cell.length_b   1.000
_cell.length_c   1.000
_cell.angle_alpha   90.00
_cell.angle_beta   90.00
_cell.angle_gamma   90.00
#
_symmetry.space_group_name_H-M   'P 1'
#
loop_
_entity.id
_entity.type
_entity.pdbx_description
1 polymer ?
#
loop_
_entity_poly.entity_id
_entity_poly.type
_entity_poly.pdbx_seq_one_letter_code
_entity_poly.pdbx_strand_id
1 'polypeptide(L)'
;MIRIALVGVESMHAARFAELIASLEGKQRARIVGIWDTNSQNAEKFVAQYAPDAKIADSLGDLAECVDAAIITDRFGSRHFEQARPFLECGMPVFVDKPLTASPGDAAALVQLARERNACVLSGSGCKFAGDTLALKQIAKKMICADELHSGHLHYAADLKSPYD
;
A
#
# COMPACT_ATOMS: atom_id res chain seq x y z
N MET A 1 -17.81 -5.70 8.47
CA MET A 1 -17.02 -5.83 7.23
C MET A 1 -16.32 -4.51 6.97
N ILE A 2 -15.00 -4.51 6.81
CA ILE A 2 -14.19 -3.29 6.60
C ILE A 2 -14.36 -2.82 5.16
N ARG A 3 -14.70 -1.55 4.98
CA ARG A 3 -14.84 -0.88 3.68
C ARG A 3 -13.49 -0.27 3.30
N ILE A 4 -12.92 -0.70 2.19
CA ILE A 4 -11.57 -0.29 1.76
C ILE A 4 -11.66 0.62 0.54
N ALA A 5 -10.91 1.74 0.58
CA ALA A 5 -10.54 2.50 -0.60
C ALA A 5 -9.26 1.94 -1.23
N LEU A 6 -9.23 1.82 -2.55
CA LEU A 6 -8.01 1.53 -3.29
C LEU A 6 -7.67 2.70 -4.21
N VAL A 7 -6.48 3.26 -4.04
CA VAL A 7 -6.04 4.51 -4.67
C VAL A 7 -4.79 4.26 -5.51
N GLY A 8 -4.80 4.75 -6.77
CA GLY A 8 -3.69 4.56 -7.72
C GLY A 8 -3.67 3.15 -8.28
N VAL A 9 -4.62 2.83 -9.15
CA VAL A 9 -4.91 1.44 -9.57
C VAL A 9 -4.23 1.01 -10.88
N GLU A 10 -3.31 1.81 -11.39
CA GLU A 10 -2.54 1.47 -12.60
C GLU A 10 -1.57 0.29 -12.35
N SER A 11 -1.14 0.07 -11.12
CA SER A 11 -0.11 -0.90 -10.79
C SER A 11 -0.63 -2.34 -10.71
N MET A 12 0.23 -3.32 -11.03
CA MET A 12 -0.08 -4.74 -10.78
C MET A 12 -0.29 -5.05 -9.28
N HIS A 13 0.26 -4.23 -8.38
CA HIS A 13 0.04 -4.38 -6.95
C HIS A 13 -1.42 -4.12 -6.58
N ALA A 14 -2.05 -3.12 -7.22
CA ALA A 14 -3.48 -2.87 -7.05
C ALA A 14 -4.33 -4.10 -7.37
N ALA A 15 -4.07 -4.75 -8.51
CA ALA A 15 -4.75 -5.98 -8.91
C ALA A 15 -4.56 -7.10 -7.88
N ARG A 16 -3.32 -7.27 -7.37
CA ARG A 16 -3.03 -8.27 -6.34
C ARG A 16 -3.74 -8.00 -5.01
N PHE A 17 -3.82 -6.74 -4.59
CA PHE A 17 -4.60 -6.38 -3.40
C PHE A 17 -6.08 -6.68 -3.62
N ALA A 18 -6.64 -6.38 -4.79
CA ALA A 18 -8.04 -6.68 -5.09
C ALA A 18 -8.33 -8.19 -5.04
N GLU A 19 -7.50 -9.00 -5.68
CA GLU A 19 -7.61 -10.47 -5.65
C GLU A 19 -7.55 -11.03 -4.22
N LEU A 20 -6.59 -10.55 -3.41
CA LEU A 20 -6.44 -10.97 -2.03
C LEU A 20 -7.64 -10.57 -1.17
N ILE A 21 -8.12 -9.33 -1.31
CA ILE A 21 -9.29 -8.83 -0.57
C ILE A 21 -10.53 -9.63 -0.96
N ALA A 22 -10.75 -9.88 -2.25
CA ALA A 22 -11.85 -10.71 -2.74
C ALA A 22 -11.79 -12.14 -2.15
N SER A 23 -10.60 -12.72 -2.00
CA SER A 23 -10.44 -14.03 -1.35
C SER A 23 -10.82 -14.04 0.15
N LEU A 24 -10.84 -12.88 0.79
CA LEU A 24 -11.25 -12.69 2.19
C LEU A 24 -12.74 -12.35 2.34
N GLU A 25 -13.40 -11.97 1.25
CA GLU A 25 -14.80 -11.52 1.27
C GLU A 25 -15.75 -12.62 1.76
N GLY A 26 -15.52 -13.87 1.37
CA GLY A 26 -16.26 -15.03 1.87
C GLY A 26 -16.18 -15.25 3.39
N LYS A 27 -15.22 -14.58 4.07
CA LYS A 27 -15.10 -14.51 5.53
C LYS A 27 -15.68 -13.22 6.12
N GLN A 28 -16.33 -12.39 5.30
CA GLN A 28 -16.95 -11.11 5.63
C GLN A 28 -16.04 -10.11 6.36
N ARG A 29 -14.74 -10.13 6.08
CA ARG A 29 -13.77 -9.30 6.81
C ARG A 29 -13.51 -7.95 6.16
N ALA A 30 -13.40 -7.90 4.82
CA ALA A 30 -13.08 -6.68 4.09
C ALA A 30 -13.60 -6.74 2.65
N ARG A 31 -13.90 -5.58 2.06
CA ARG A 31 -14.17 -5.43 0.62
C ARG A 31 -13.71 -4.07 0.13
N ILE A 32 -13.37 -3.98 -1.14
CA ILE A 32 -13.14 -2.72 -1.83
C ILE A 32 -14.50 -2.12 -2.17
N VAL A 33 -14.75 -0.90 -1.72
CA VAL A 33 -16.01 -0.19 -1.96
C VAL A 33 -15.82 1.09 -2.77
N GLY A 34 -14.59 1.59 -2.87
CA GLY A 34 -14.29 2.81 -3.60
C GLY A 34 -12.91 2.76 -4.25
N ILE A 35 -12.83 3.34 -5.42
CA ILE A 35 -11.63 3.41 -6.26
C ILE A 35 -11.38 4.88 -6.62
N TRP A 36 -10.13 5.27 -6.62
CA TRP A 36 -9.69 6.53 -7.19
C TRP A 36 -8.34 6.37 -7.92
N ASP A 37 -8.20 7.04 -9.04
CA ASP A 37 -6.95 7.13 -9.79
C ASP A 37 -6.83 8.52 -10.42
N THR A 38 -5.62 8.99 -10.65
CA THR A 38 -5.37 10.25 -11.36
C THR A 38 -5.86 10.23 -12.81
N ASN A 39 -6.01 9.04 -13.39
CA ASN A 39 -6.58 8.80 -14.70
C ASN A 39 -7.88 7.99 -14.56
N SER A 40 -9.02 8.62 -14.83
CA SER A 40 -10.34 7.98 -14.73
C SER A 40 -10.46 6.69 -15.55
N GLN A 41 -9.79 6.61 -16.70
CA GLN A 41 -9.82 5.40 -17.52
C GLN A 41 -9.15 4.20 -16.82
N ASN A 42 -8.13 4.44 -15.99
CA ASN A 42 -7.53 3.37 -15.17
C ASN A 42 -8.52 2.88 -14.13
N ALA A 43 -9.22 3.79 -13.45
CA ALA A 43 -10.25 3.45 -12.48
C ALA A 43 -11.40 2.66 -13.12
N GLU A 44 -11.90 3.09 -14.28
CA GLU A 44 -12.97 2.41 -15.03
C GLU A 44 -12.57 0.97 -15.41
N LYS A 45 -11.39 0.80 -15.99
CA LYS A 45 -10.86 -0.52 -16.35
C LYS A 45 -10.69 -1.41 -15.14
N PHE A 46 -10.17 -0.84 -14.06
CA PHE A 46 -9.92 -1.58 -12.81
C PHE A 46 -11.23 -2.05 -12.18
N VAL A 47 -12.22 -1.18 -12.07
CA VAL A 47 -13.55 -1.53 -11.56
C VAL A 47 -14.15 -2.65 -12.37
N ALA A 48 -14.17 -2.53 -13.70
CA ALA A 48 -14.74 -3.54 -14.58
C ALA A 48 -14.09 -4.93 -14.43
N GLN A 49 -12.80 -4.98 -14.13
CA GLN A 49 -12.04 -6.22 -14.08
C GLN A 49 -11.93 -6.83 -12.68
N TYR A 50 -11.76 -6.01 -11.64
CA TYR A 50 -11.35 -6.48 -10.30
C TYR A 50 -12.31 -6.12 -9.18
N ALA A 51 -13.16 -5.11 -9.34
CA ALA A 51 -14.02 -4.62 -8.27
C ALA A 51 -15.34 -4.05 -8.81
N PRO A 52 -16.19 -4.86 -9.48
CA PRO A 52 -17.36 -4.38 -10.21
C PRO A 52 -18.41 -3.67 -9.33
N ASP A 53 -18.42 -3.93 -8.04
CA ASP A 53 -19.32 -3.31 -7.07
C ASP A 53 -18.75 -2.03 -6.43
N ALA A 54 -17.48 -1.69 -6.71
CA ALA A 54 -16.85 -0.50 -6.17
C ALA A 54 -17.26 0.76 -6.95
N LYS A 55 -17.39 1.87 -6.24
CA LYS A 55 -17.67 3.18 -6.85
C LYS A 55 -16.36 3.89 -7.20
N ILE A 56 -16.31 4.53 -8.34
CA ILE A 56 -15.24 5.46 -8.69
C ILE A 56 -15.59 6.79 -8.03
N ALA A 57 -14.67 7.32 -7.24
CA ALA A 57 -14.84 8.59 -6.54
C ALA A 57 -14.27 9.74 -7.38
N ASP A 58 -14.92 10.91 -7.29
CA ASP A 58 -14.48 12.13 -7.97
C ASP A 58 -13.29 12.77 -7.25
N SER A 59 -13.19 12.59 -5.93
CA SER A 59 -12.11 13.10 -5.11
C SER A 59 -11.69 12.12 -4.01
N LEU A 60 -10.46 12.29 -3.52
CA LEU A 60 -9.95 11.55 -2.36
C LEU A 60 -10.68 11.93 -1.06
N GLY A 61 -11.16 13.18 -0.96
CA GLY A 61 -11.95 13.64 0.18
C GLY A 61 -13.28 12.92 0.29
N ASP A 62 -14.04 12.88 -0.80
CA ASP A 62 -15.33 12.16 -0.85
C ASP A 62 -15.15 10.67 -0.55
N LEU A 63 -14.04 10.10 -1.05
CA LEU A 63 -13.72 8.70 -0.81
C LEU A 63 -13.43 8.45 0.67
N ALA A 64 -12.70 9.36 1.34
CA ALA A 64 -12.39 9.25 2.75
C ALA A 64 -13.63 9.28 3.66
N GLU A 65 -14.73 9.93 3.24
CA GLU A 65 -15.98 9.93 4.02
C GLU A 65 -16.74 8.60 3.98
N CYS A 66 -16.44 7.74 3.01
CA CYS A 66 -17.22 6.55 2.71
C CYS A 66 -16.58 5.22 3.09
N VAL A 67 -15.35 5.24 3.60
CA VAL A 67 -14.53 4.03 3.86
C VAL A 67 -14.05 3.95 5.29
N ASP A 68 -13.48 2.80 5.65
CA ASP A 68 -12.93 2.55 6.99
C ASP A 68 -11.39 2.47 6.96
N ALA A 69 -10.80 2.26 5.78
CA ALA A 69 -9.36 2.17 5.56
C ALA A 69 -9.01 2.46 4.10
N ALA A 70 -7.75 2.84 3.85
CA ALA A 70 -7.25 3.05 2.50
C ALA A 70 -5.97 2.25 2.19
N ILE A 71 -5.84 1.84 0.94
CA ILE A 71 -4.63 1.23 0.37
C ILE A 71 -4.20 2.12 -0.80
N ILE A 72 -2.99 2.68 -0.70
CA ILE A 72 -2.40 3.52 -1.74
C ILE A 72 -1.41 2.67 -2.53
N THR A 73 -1.65 2.51 -3.82
CA THR A 73 -0.86 1.65 -4.72
C THR A 73 -0.37 2.38 -5.97
N ASP A 74 -0.42 3.71 -5.97
CA ASP A 74 0.10 4.51 -7.09
C ASP A 74 1.55 4.10 -7.40
N ARG A 75 1.89 4.09 -8.67
CA ARG A 75 3.23 3.75 -9.15
C ARG A 75 4.29 4.77 -8.70
N PHE A 76 3.89 6.02 -8.54
CA PHE A 76 4.80 7.12 -8.24
C PHE A 76 4.75 7.50 -6.77
N GLY A 77 5.81 7.17 -6.04
CA GLY A 77 5.95 7.50 -4.61
C GLY A 77 5.86 9.01 -4.29
N SER A 78 6.08 9.86 -5.28
CA SER A 78 5.90 11.33 -5.16
C SER A 78 4.44 11.75 -4.97
N ARG A 79 3.48 10.90 -5.28
CA ARG A 79 2.04 11.17 -5.11
C ARG A 79 1.49 10.62 -3.81
N HIS A 80 2.20 9.70 -3.16
CA HIS A 80 1.71 8.97 -2.00
C HIS A 80 1.34 9.87 -0.83
N PHE A 81 2.10 10.96 -0.59
CA PHE A 81 1.79 11.90 0.47
C PHE A 81 0.40 12.51 0.29
N GLU A 82 0.13 13.12 -0.87
CA GLU A 82 -1.15 13.76 -1.14
C GLU A 82 -2.31 12.76 -1.21
N GLN A 83 -2.05 11.54 -1.64
CA GLN A 83 -3.06 10.51 -1.72
C GLN A 83 -3.40 9.89 -0.35
N ALA A 84 -2.44 9.75 0.55
CA ALA A 84 -2.64 9.18 1.86
C ALA A 84 -3.20 10.20 2.88
N ARG A 85 -2.85 11.47 2.72
CA ARG A 85 -3.17 12.56 3.65
C ARG A 85 -4.65 12.66 4.02
N PRO A 86 -5.62 12.71 3.07
CA PRO A 86 -7.03 12.87 3.40
C PRO A 86 -7.57 11.78 4.34
N PHE A 87 -7.14 10.54 4.15
CA PHE A 87 -7.55 9.42 5.00
C PHE A 87 -6.94 9.51 6.40
N LEU A 88 -5.66 9.88 6.50
CA LEU A 88 -5.01 10.08 7.80
C LEU A 88 -5.61 11.27 8.56
N GLU A 89 -5.98 12.35 7.88
CA GLU A 89 -6.68 13.51 8.46
C GLU A 89 -8.02 13.09 9.10
N CYS A 90 -8.69 12.11 8.52
CA CYS A 90 -9.91 11.48 9.06
C CYS A 90 -9.64 10.42 10.15
N GLY A 91 -8.39 10.22 10.57
CA GLY A 91 -8.03 9.23 11.59
C GLY A 91 -8.06 7.78 11.11
N MET A 92 -8.07 7.53 9.80
CA MET A 92 -8.18 6.18 9.25
C MET A 92 -6.82 5.48 9.12
N PRO A 93 -6.78 4.15 9.24
CA PRO A 93 -5.61 3.38 8.90
C PRO A 93 -5.35 3.41 7.38
N VAL A 94 -4.10 3.63 7.02
CA VAL A 94 -3.65 3.68 5.62
C VAL A 94 -2.46 2.75 5.41
N PHE A 95 -2.57 1.87 4.44
CA PHE A 95 -1.43 1.16 3.89
C PHE A 95 -0.93 1.90 2.64
N VAL A 96 0.35 2.18 2.59
CA VAL A 96 1.01 2.80 1.42
C VAL A 96 2.00 1.79 0.85
N ASP A 97 1.87 1.46 -0.43
CA ASP A 97 2.83 0.60 -1.11
C ASP A 97 4.23 1.26 -1.17
N LYS A 98 5.22 0.49 -1.46
CA LYS A 98 6.61 0.96 -1.52
C LYS A 98 6.85 1.89 -2.74
N PRO A 99 7.66 2.94 -2.55
CA PRO A 99 8.15 3.47 -1.29
C PRO A 99 7.05 4.20 -0.51
N LEU A 100 7.21 4.42 0.80
CA LEU A 100 6.23 5.20 1.58
C LEU A 100 5.97 6.57 0.93
N THR A 101 7.03 7.26 0.56
CA THR A 101 7.03 8.47 -0.27
C THR A 101 8.35 8.59 -1.03
N ALA A 102 8.44 9.48 -2.02
CA ALA A 102 9.70 9.78 -2.70
C ALA A 102 10.61 10.76 -1.91
N SER A 103 10.08 11.41 -0.86
CA SER A 103 10.78 12.40 -0.05
C SER A 103 10.84 11.97 1.42
N PRO A 104 12.01 12.01 2.08
CA PRO A 104 12.09 11.76 3.53
C PRO A 104 11.27 12.75 4.35
N GLY A 105 11.15 14.00 3.89
CA GLY A 105 10.31 15.03 4.55
C GLY A 105 8.83 14.64 4.54
N ASP A 106 8.32 14.21 3.39
CA ASP A 106 6.93 13.77 3.24
C ASP A 106 6.67 12.49 4.06
N ALA A 107 7.63 11.57 4.12
CA ALA A 107 7.54 10.38 4.95
C ALA A 107 7.41 10.74 6.44
N ALA A 108 8.24 11.67 6.92
CA ALA A 108 8.18 12.16 8.29
C ALA A 108 6.84 12.86 8.58
N ALA A 109 6.35 13.69 7.64
CA ALA A 109 5.07 14.39 7.76
C ALA A 109 3.88 13.41 7.82
N LEU A 110 3.85 12.34 6.99
CA LEU A 110 2.82 11.31 7.06
C LEU A 110 2.81 10.59 8.42
N VAL A 111 3.98 10.23 8.92
CA VAL A 111 4.10 9.56 10.23
C VAL A 111 3.66 10.49 11.36
N GLN A 112 4.03 11.76 11.30
CA GLN A 112 3.59 12.75 12.27
C GLN A 112 2.07 12.95 12.23
N LEU A 113 1.50 13.15 11.04
CA LEU A 113 0.04 13.28 10.84
C LEU A 113 -0.72 12.07 11.41
N ALA A 114 -0.24 10.85 11.11
CA ALA A 114 -0.84 9.65 11.66
C ALA A 114 -0.86 9.64 13.20
N ARG A 115 0.23 10.08 13.85
CA ARG A 115 0.29 10.20 15.31
C ARG A 115 -0.67 11.24 15.85
N GLU A 116 -0.72 12.43 15.23
CA GLU A 116 -1.60 13.53 15.63
C GLU A 116 -3.08 13.17 15.53
N ARG A 117 -3.44 12.35 14.54
CA ARG A 117 -4.81 11.88 14.30
C ARG A 117 -5.14 10.54 14.94
N ASN A 118 -4.22 9.98 15.72
CA ASN A 118 -4.35 8.63 16.28
C ASN A 118 -4.69 7.55 15.21
N ALA A 119 -4.17 7.76 14.00
CA ALA A 119 -4.29 6.86 12.85
C ALA A 119 -3.07 5.95 12.74
N CYS A 120 -3.20 4.91 11.92
CA CYS A 120 -2.10 4.00 11.62
C CYS A 120 -1.65 4.20 10.17
N VAL A 121 -0.37 4.45 9.93
CA VAL A 121 0.23 4.36 8.61
C VAL A 121 1.22 3.19 8.56
N LEU A 122 1.07 2.33 7.57
CA LEU A 122 1.94 1.19 7.33
C LEU A 122 2.44 1.24 5.89
N SER A 123 3.71 0.91 5.69
CA SER A 123 4.29 0.75 4.36
C SER A 123 5.22 -0.44 4.31
N GLY A 124 5.29 -1.08 3.16
CA GLY A 124 6.24 -2.17 2.98
C GLY A 124 6.09 -2.86 1.63
N SER A 125 7.13 -3.60 1.28
CA SER A 125 7.13 -4.50 0.12
C SER A 125 6.75 -5.91 0.55
N GLY A 126 6.06 -6.66 -0.32
CA GLY A 126 5.81 -8.09 -0.14
C GLY A 126 7.08 -8.89 0.15
N CYS A 127 8.21 -8.48 -0.44
CA CYS A 127 9.51 -9.10 -0.19
C CYS A 127 9.93 -9.05 1.29
N LYS A 128 9.52 -8.02 2.04
CA LYS A 128 9.81 -7.91 3.48
C LYS A 128 9.18 -9.03 4.29
N PHE A 129 8.05 -9.57 3.82
CA PHE A 129 7.25 -10.58 4.50
C PHE A 129 7.36 -11.96 3.85
N ALA A 130 8.17 -12.11 2.80
CA ALA A 130 8.43 -13.39 2.17
C ALA A 130 9.06 -14.37 3.16
N GLY A 131 8.68 -15.65 3.11
CA GLY A 131 9.12 -16.68 4.05
C GLY A 131 10.65 -16.77 4.17
N ASP A 132 11.34 -16.73 3.03
CA ASP A 132 12.81 -16.78 2.97
C ASP A 132 13.43 -15.55 3.63
N THR A 133 12.86 -14.35 3.42
CA THR A 133 13.34 -13.12 4.06
C THR A 133 13.14 -13.16 5.56
N LEU A 134 12.01 -13.69 6.03
CA LEU A 134 11.76 -13.84 7.47
C LEU A 134 12.68 -14.87 8.10
N ALA A 135 12.94 -16.00 7.43
CA ALA A 135 13.90 -17.01 7.89
C ALA A 135 15.31 -16.43 7.96
N LEU A 136 15.77 -15.74 6.91
CA LEU A 136 17.06 -15.08 6.88
C LEU A 136 17.21 -14.04 8.00
N LYS A 137 16.17 -13.25 8.25
CA LYS A 137 16.13 -12.27 9.35
C LYS A 137 16.33 -12.92 10.72
N GLN A 138 15.72 -14.10 10.94
CA GLN A 138 15.90 -14.83 12.20
C GLN A 138 17.32 -15.38 12.37
N ILE A 139 17.90 -15.92 11.28
CA ILE A 139 19.29 -16.40 11.28
C ILE A 139 20.24 -15.24 11.55
N ALA A 140 20.11 -14.13 10.81
CA ALA A 140 20.95 -12.95 10.99
C ALA A 140 20.87 -12.39 12.42
N LYS A 141 19.67 -12.36 13.01
CA LYS A 141 19.47 -11.91 14.39
C LYS A 141 20.25 -12.79 15.39
N LYS A 142 20.24 -14.11 15.23
CA LYS A 142 21.00 -15.02 16.08
C LYS A 142 22.50 -14.80 15.94
N MET A 143 23.01 -14.65 14.71
CA MET A 143 24.42 -14.39 14.43
C MET A 143 24.87 -13.03 14.96
N ILE A 144 24.05 -11.98 14.86
CA ILE A 144 24.34 -10.66 15.44
C ILE A 144 24.45 -10.77 16.98
N CYS A 145 23.54 -11.49 17.62
CA CYS A 145 23.53 -11.66 19.07
C CYS A 145 24.76 -12.49 19.55
N ALA A 146 25.31 -13.34 18.68
CA ALA A 146 26.55 -14.11 18.96
C ALA A 146 27.84 -13.39 18.53
N ASP A 147 27.73 -12.16 18.01
CA ASP A 147 28.85 -11.39 17.43
C ASP A 147 29.58 -12.12 16.26
N GLU A 148 28.80 -12.92 15.52
CA GLU A 148 29.32 -13.73 14.39
C GLU A 148 29.07 -13.09 13.03
N LEU A 149 28.17 -12.06 12.95
CA LEU A 149 27.80 -11.38 11.72
C LEU A 149 28.40 -9.98 11.66
N HIS A 150 29.41 -9.80 10.83
CA HIS A 150 30.11 -8.53 10.67
C HIS A 150 29.75 -7.79 9.38
N SER A 151 29.34 -8.52 8.36
CA SER A 151 28.90 -7.92 7.07
C SER A 151 27.94 -8.83 6.33
N GLY A 152 27.24 -8.27 5.37
CA GLY A 152 26.37 -9.01 4.46
C GLY A 152 26.26 -8.32 3.10
N HIS A 153 26.06 -9.11 2.05
CA HIS A 153 25.85 -8.62 0.70
C HIS A 153 24.51 -9.15 0.17
N LEU A 154 23.70 -8.25 -0.39
CA LEU A 154 22.47 -8.61 -1.09
C LEU A 154 22.68 -8.37 -2.58
N HIS A 155 22.49 -9.41 -3.39
CA HIS A 155 22.43 -9.29 -4.84
C HIS A 155 21.00 -9.30 -5.30
N TYR A 156 20.62 -8.27 -6.02
CA TYR A 156 19.31 -8.13 -6.62
C TYR A 156 19.45 -7.98 -8.14
N ALA A 157 18.74 -8.78 -8.89
CA ALA A 157 18.65 -8.67 -10.34
C ALA A 157 17.29 -8.12 -10.73
N ALA A 158 17.27 -7.07 -11.54
CA ALA A 158 16.08 -6.53 -12.17
C ALA A 158 16.20 -6.64 -13.68
N ASP A 159 15.11 -6.96 -14.36
CA ASP A 159 15.06 -6.92 -15.82
C ASP A 159 14.93 -5.46 -16.26
N LEU A 160 15.97 -4.96 -16.96
CA LEU A 160 16.00 -3.61 -17.51
C LEU A 160 14.94 -3.37 -18.61
N LYS A 161 14.28 -4.41 -19.07
CA LYS A 161 13.14 -4.33 -19.99
C LYS A 161 11.80 -4.40 -19.29
N SER A 162 11.80 -4.37 -17.96
CA SER A 162 10.58 -4.36 -17.18
C SER A 162 9.73 -3.13 -17.56
N PRO A 163 8.42 -3.31 -17.79
CA PRO A 163 7.52 -2.18 -18.07
C PRO A 163 7.36 -1.23 -16.86
N TYR A 164 8.12 -1.46 -15.81
CA TYR A 164 8.14 -0.66 -14.57
C TYR A 164 9.34 0.29 -14.48
N ASP A 165 10.18 0.35 -15.51
CA ASP A 165 11.30 1.32 -15.61
C ASP A 165 10.88 2.58 -16.34
#